data_9a973f65b83c5875d693207a6489dfbe
#
_entry.id   9a973f65b83c5875d693207a6489dfbe
#
_cell.length_a   1.000
_cell.length_b   1.000
_cell.length_c   1.000
_cell.angle_alpha   90.00
_cell.angle_beta   90.00
_cell.angle_gamma   90.00
#
_symmetry.space_group_name_H-M   'P 1'
#
loop_
_entity.id
_entity.type
_entity.pdbx_description
1 polymer ?
#
loop_
_entity_poly.entity_id
_entity_poly.type
_entity_poly.pdbx_seq_one_letter_code
_entity_poly.pdbx_strand_id
1 'polypeptide(L)'
;MKKFAILVGVAAIALGTASVLAQAPVELKVGDTAPAFSLPGTDGKTHTLADYKGTFVVVAWYPKAFTGGCTRECRAIRDSADVLKGFNVAYFMASVDTPETNKQFADQEQVNFPFLSDPDKVAAAAYGVLPPNGGFAQRWTFYIAPDGKIAYIDKAVNADGVDKAGANLAARLEALGAKKK
;
A
#
# COMPACT_ATOMS: atom_id res chain seq x y z
N MET A 1 -43.49 33.26 58.97
CA MET A 1 -43.64 33.13 57.50
C MET A 1 -42.25 33.02 56.91
N LYS A 2 -41.75 31.79 56.63
CA LYS A 2 -40.38 31.55 56.12
C LYS A 2 -40.46 31.45 54.59
N LYS A 3 -39.76 32.37 53.90
CA LYS A 3 -39.64 32.36 52.42
C LYS A 3 -38.52 31.41 52.00
N PHE A 4 -38.89 30.34 51.32
CA PHE A 4 -37.93 29.46 50.67
C PHE A 4 -37.56 30.05 49.31
N ALA A 5 -36.27 30.34 49.12
CA ALA A 5 -35.72 30.70 47.81
C ALA A 5 -35.21 29.44 47.13
N ILE A 6 -35.79 29.09 45.99
CA ILE A 6 -35.33 27.96 45.11
C ILE A 6 -34.24 28.52 44.18
N LEU A 7 -33.03 28.02 44.36
CA LEU A 7 -31.93 28.32 43.46
C LEU A 7 -31.98 27.29 42.30
N VAL A 8 -32.33 27.74 41.11
CA VAL A 8 -32.27 26.95 39.89
C VAL A 8 -30.84 27.08 39.32
N GLY A 9 -30.06 26.03 39.50
CA GLY A 9 -28.74 25.91 38.88
C GLY A 9 -28.85 25.52 37.39
N VAL A 10 -28.45 26.43 36.51
CA VAL A 10 -28.32 26.15 35.08
C VAL A 10 -26.98 25.46 34.85
N ALA A 11 -26.97 24.18 34.61
CA ALA A 11 -25.78 23.44 34.15
C ALA A 11 -25.53 23.72 32.66
N ALA A 12 -24.51 24.50 32.35
CA ALA A 12 -24.07 24.71 30.97
C ALA A 12 -23.32 23.46 30.48
N ILE A 13 -23.93 22.69 29.58
CA ILE A 13 -23.28 21.59 28.88
C ILE A 13 -22.44 22.19 27.76
N ALA A 14 -21.12 22.24 27.96
CA ALA A 14 -20.18 22.61 26.92
C ALA A 14 -20.07 21.44 25.91
N LEU A 15 -20.73 21.54 24.76
CA LEU A 15 -20.47 20.67 23.62
C LEU A 15 -19.08 21.00 23.07
N GLY A 16 -18.09 20.17 23.41
CA GLY A 16 -16.80 20.22 22.79
C GLY A 16 -16.91 19.75 21.34
N THR A 17 -16.84 20.67 20.38
CA THR A 17 -16.66 20.34 18.97
C THR A 17 -15.26 19.79 18.78
N ALA A 18 -15.12 18.47 18.67
CA ALA A 18 -13.88 17.87 18.23
C ALA A 18 -13.66 18.28 16.77
N SER A 19 -12.77 19.24 16.56
CA SER A 19 -12.27 19.59 15.22
C SER A 19 -11.53 18.37 14.68
N VAL A 20 -12.12 17.68 13.70
CA VAL A 20 -11.39 16.70 12.87
C VAL A 20 -10.40 17.51 12.04
N LEU A 21 -9.16 17.59 12.53
CA LEU A 21 -8.05 18.12 11.74
C LEU A 21 -7.85 17.16 10.57
N ALA A 22 -8.14 17.61 9.36
CA ALA A 22 -7.76 16.91 8.14
C ALA A 22 -6.25 16.75 8.18
N GLN A 23 -5.76 15.50 8.34
CA GLN A 23 -4.33 15.22 8.29
C GLN A 23 -3.82 15.56 6.90
N ALA A 24 -2.71 16.31 6.85
CA ALA A 24 -2.01 16.57 5.60
C ALA A 24 -1.61 15.23 4.94
N PRO A 25 -1.60 15.16 3.60
CA PRO A 25 -1.19 13.96 2.91
C PRO A 25 0.18 13.49 3.40
N VAL A 26 0.31 12.20 3.72
CA VAL A 26 1.59 11.61 4.11
C VAL A 26 2.51 11.63 2.90
N GLU A 27 3.66 12.29 3.02
CA GLU A 27 4.70 12.28 1.99
C GLU A 27 5.91 11.49 2.49
N LEU A 28 5.96 10.21 2.12
CA LEU A 28 7.09 9.34 2.44
C LEU A 28 8.28 9.64 1.52
N LYS A 29 9.49 9.50 2.10
CA LYS A 29 10.78 9.73 1.44
C LYS A 29 11.68 8.52 1.60
N VAL A 30 12.70 8.45 0.75
CA VAL A 30 13.79 7.48 0.91
C VAL A 30 14.48 7.71 2.27
N GLY A 31 14.68 6.64 3.01
CA GLY A 31 15.23 6.63 4.36
C GLY A 31 14.19 6.61 5.48
N ASP A 32 12.92 6.95 5.21
CA ASP A 32 11.85 6.84 6.19
C ASP A 32 11.58 5.36 6.52
N THR A 33 11.11 5.10 7.74
CA THR A 33 10.58 3.79 8.10
C THR A 33 9.32 3.52 7.31
N ALA A 34 9.27 2.38 6.59
CA ALA A 34 8.07 2.00 5.86
C ALA A 34 6.89 1.77 6.82
N PRO A 35 5.70 2.30 6.50
CA PRO A 35 4.51 2.03 7.31
C PRO A 35 4.23 0.54 7.41
N ALA A 36 3.90 0.08 8.61
CA ALA A 36 3.47 -1.29 8.82
C ALA A 36 2.14 -1.55 8.09
N PHE A 37 1.99 -2.75 7.57
CA PHE A 37 0.73 -3.25 7.04
C PHE A 37 0.46 -4.66 7.53
N SER A 38 -0.81 -5.04 7.50
CA SER A 38 -1.30 -6.41 7.71
C SER A 38 -2.49 -6.60 6.79
N LEU A 39 -2.25 -7.19 5.61
CA LEU A 39 -3.22 -7.22 4.52
C LEU A 39 -3.47 -8.66 4.04
N PRO A 40 -4.73 -9.01 3.70
CA PRO A 40 -5.04 -10.29 3.08
C PRO A 40 -4.45 -10.37 1.66
N GLY A 41 -3.83 -11.49 1.37
CA GLY A 41 -3.26 -11.80 0.06
C GLY A 41 -4.14 -12.76 -0.74
N THR A 42 -4.01 -12.72 -2.06
CA THR A 42 -4.73 -13.63 -2.98
C THR A 42 -4.29 -15.07 -2.89
N ASP A 43 -3.22 -15.35 -2.18
CA ASP A 43 -2.73 -16.71 -1.84
C ASP A 43 -3.41 -17.30 -0.58
N GLY A 44 -4.39 -16.59 -0.01
CA GLY A 44 -5.16 -17.00 1.17
C GLY A 44 -4.44 -16.75 2.50
N LYS A 45 -3.31 -16.03 2.49
CA LYS A 45 -2.57 -15.65 3.70
C LYS A 45 -2.75 -14.18 4.01
N THR A 46 -2.56 -13.83 5.27
CA THR A 46 -2.34 -12.44 5.66
C THR A 46 -0.84 -12.17 5.65
N HIS A 47 -0.43 -11.11 4.98
CA HIS A 47 0.96 -10.67 4.91
C HIS A 47 1.15 -9.44 5.79
N THR A 48 2.13 -9.49 6.68
CA THR A 48 2.56 -8.32 7.46
C THR A 48 3.96 -7.90 7.02
N LEU A 49 4.26 -6.60 7.04
CA LEU A 49 5.61 -6.15 6.70
C LEU A 49 6.66 -6.78 7.63
N ALA A 50 6.30 -7.04 8.89
CA ALA A 50 7.19 -7.64 9.88
C ALA A 50 7.64 -9.06 9.53
N ASP A 51 6.83 -9.83 8.79
CA ASP A 51 7.15 -11.20 8.37
C ASP A 51 8.35 -11.26 7.41
N TYR A 52 8.69 -10.14 6.80
CA TYR A 52 9.74 -10.01 5.78
C TYR A 52 11.00 -9.31 6.29
N LYS A 53 11.15 -9.17 7.61
CA LYS A 53 12.35 -8.57 8.21
C LYS A 53 13.62 -9.28 7.73
N GLY A 54 14.61 -8.51 7.28
CA GLY A 54 15.85 -9.06 6.73
C GLY A 54 15.79 -9.39 5.23
N THR A 55 14.64 -9.14 4.58
CA THR A 55 14.41 -9.37 3.14
C THR A 55 13.99 -8.06 2.49
N PHE A 56 14.36 -7.83 1.25
CA PHE A 56 13.75 -6.74 0.46
C PHE A 56 12.26 -7.01 0.27
N VAL A 57 11.44 -5.95 0.42
CA VAL A 57 10.01 -6.02 0.12
C VAL A 57 9.68 -5.00 -0.95
N VAL A 58 8.93 -5.42 -1.96
CA VAL A 58 8.40 -4.54 -3.00
C VAL A 58 6.88 -4.54 -2.93
N VAL A 59 6.30 -3.34 -2.83
CA VAL A 59 4.85 -3.13 -2.87
C VAL A 59 4.53 -2.22 -4.05
N ALA A 60 3.98 -2.80 -5.12
CA ALA A 60 3.54 -2.08 -6.30
C ALA A 60 2.06 -1.75 -6.15
N TRP A 61 1.75 -0.53 -5.71
CA TRP A 61 0.39 -0.04 -5.64
C TRP A 61 -0.18 0.21 -7.04
N TYR A 62 -1.39 -0.24 -7.27
CA TYR A 62 -2.11 -0.04 -8.54
C TYR A 62 -3.53 0.47 -8.31
N PRO A 63 -4.09 1.26 -9.27
CA PRO A 63 -5.38 1.93 -9.06
C PRO A 63 -6.56 0.98 -8.91
N LYS A 64 -6.75 0.03 -9.83
CA LYS A 64 -7.97 -0.78 -9.86
C LYS A 64 -7.81 -2.05 -10.70
N ALA A 65 -8.30 -3.16 -10.16
CA ALA A 65 -8.39 -4.44 -10.86
C ALA A 65 -9.16 -4.32 -12.19
N PHE A 66 -8.87 -5.18 -13.15
CA PHE A 66 -9.51 -5.30 -14.47
C PHE A 66 -9.39 -4.05 -15.37
N THR A 67 -8.50 -3.11 -15.07
CA THR A 67 -8.21 -1.98 -15.97
C THR A 67 -7.01 -2.27 -16.86
N GLY A 68 -7.02 -1.77 -18.08
CA GLY A 68 -6.00 -2.11 -19.08
C GLY A 68 -4.56 -1.86 -18.66
N GLY A 69 -4.28 -0.74 -17.95
CA GLY A 69 -2.94 -0.45 -17.43
C GLY A 69 -2.51 -1.42 -16.31
N CYS A 70 -3.42 -1.74 -15.39
CA CYS A 70 -3.11 -2.66 -14.28
C CYS A 70 -2.94 -4.10 -14.78
N THR A 71 -3.73 -4.51 -15.79
CA THR A 71 -3.59 -5.81 -16.46
C THR A 71 -2.21 -5.95 -17.11
N ARG A 72 -1.76 -4.94 -17.84
CA ARG A 72 -0.41 -4.97 -18.47
C ARG A 72 0.70 -4.99 -17.42
N GLU A 73 0.58 -4.20 -16.36
CA GLU A 73 1.56 -4.18 -15.28
C GLU A 73 1.69 -5.55 -14.60
N CYS A 74 0.59 -6.16 -14.19
CA CYS A 74 0.62 -7.46 -13.51
C CYS A 74 1.18 -8.56 -14.42
N ARG A 75 0.85 -8.56 -15.72
CA ARG A 75 1.43 -9.48 -16.70
C ARG A 75 2.93 -9.28 -16.83
N ALA A 76 3.40 -8.03 -16.93
CA ALA A 76 4.82 -7.72 -17.03
C ALA A 76 5.62 -8.21 -15.81
N ILE A 77 5.06 -8.06 -14.59
CA ILE A 77 5.68 -8.58 -13.37
C ILE A 77 5.65 -10.11 -13.36
N ARG A 78 4.50 -10.72 -13.69
CA ARG A 78 4.34 -12.19 -13.79
C ARG A 78 5.36 -12.81 -14.75
N ASP A 79 5.49 -12.22 -15.93
CA ASP A 79 6.37 -12.75 -16.99
C ASP A 79 7.85 -12.55 -16.65
N SER A 80 8.17 -11.71 -15.67
CA SER A 80 9.51 -11.51 -15.11
C SER A 80 9.82 -12.40 -13.90
N ALA A 81 8.93 -13.32 -13.55
CA ALA A 81 9.03 -14.13 -12.33
C ALA A 81 10.35 -14.90 -12.20
N ASP A 82 10.90 -15.43 -13.31
CA ASP A 82 12.15 -16.20 -13.26
C ASP A 82 13.34 -15.32 -12.87
N VAL A 83 13.36 -14.07 -13.34
CA VAL A 83 14.38 -13.10 -12.94
C VAL A 83 14.18 -12.68 -11.48
N LEU A 84 12.94 -12.40 -11.08
CA LEU A 84 12.60 -11.95 -9.73
C LEU A 84 12.86 -13.03 -8.68
N LYS A 85 12.60 -14.29 -8.98
CA LYS A 85 12.93 -15.44 -8.10
C LYS A 85 14.42 -15.57 -7.81
N GLY A 86 15.29 -15.03 -8.67
CA GLY A 86 16.73 -14.98 -8.45
C GLY A 86 17.16 -14.05 -7.32
N PHE A 87 16.30 -13.14 -6.87
CA PHE A 87 16.58 -12.25 -5.75
C PHE A 87 15.96 -12.77 -4.43
N ASN A 88 16.60 -12.43 -3.30
CA ASN A 88 15.99 -12.56 -1.98
C ASN A 88 15.03 -11.40 -1.72
N VAL A 89 13.84 -11.48 -2.30
CA VAL A 89 12.80 -10.44 -2.28
C VAL A 89 11.41 -11.06 -2.09
N ALA A 90 10.56 -10.37 -1.31
CA ALA A 90 9.11 -10.54 -1.35
C ALA A 90 8.51 -9.42 -2.17
N TYR A 91 7.68 -9.72 -3.16
CA TYR A 91 7.07 -8.70 -4.01
C TYR A 91 5.56 -8.93 -4.14
N PHE A 92 4.84 -7.82 -4.13
CA PHE A 92 3.39 -7.77 -4.10
C PHE A 92 2.88 -6.67 -5.03
N MET A 93 1.74 -6.89 -5.63
CA MET A 93 0.88 -5.79 -6.04
C MET A 93 -0.12 -5.49 -4.92
N ALA A 94 -0.56 -4.23 -4.78
CA ALA A 94 -1.51 -3.84 -3.76
C ALA A 94 -2.54 -2.84 -4.32
N SER A 95 -3.79 -2.97 -3.89
CA SER A 95 -4.86 -2.03 -4.24
C SER A 95 -5.87 -1.89 -3.10
N VAL A 96 -6.78 -0.95 -3.28
CA VAL A 96 -7.94 -0.77 -2.39
C VAL A 96 -9.17 -1.58 -2.84
N ASP A 97 -9.01 -2.49 -3.79
CA ASP A 97 -10.04 -3.45 -4.16
C ASP A 97 -10.23 -4.50 -3.05
N THR A 98 -11.41 -5.13 -3.02
CA THR A 98 -11.69 -6.19 -2.05
C THR A 98 -10.85 -7.45 -2.31
N PRO A 99 -10.64 -8.31 -1.30
CA PRO A 99 -9.92 -9.58 -1.47
C PRO A 99 -10.50 -10.45 -2.58
N GLU A 100 -11.82 -10.50 -2.71
CA GLU A 100 -12.52 -11.26 -3.74
C GLU A 100 -12.24 -10.71 -5.13
N THR A 101 -12.27 -9.38 -5.29
CA THR A 101 -11.97 -8.71 -6.56
C THR A 101 -10.53 -8.97 -6.98
N ASN A 102 -9.58 -8.81 -6.06
CA ASN A 102 -8.17 -9.05 -6.32
C ASN A 102 -7.90 -10.53 -6.62
N LYS A 103 -8.58 -11.44 -5.93
CA LYS A 103 -8.44 -12.88 -6.20
C LYS A 103 -8.92 -13.24 -7.61
N GLN A 104 -10.10 -12.75 -8.01
CA GLN A 104 -10.62 -12.97 -9.36
C GLN A 104 -9.67 -12.39 -10.43
N PHE A 105 -9.12 -11.20 -10.18
CA PHE A 105 -8.17 -10.56 -11.10
C PHE A 105 -6.86 -11.35 -11.20
N ALA A 106 -6.30 -11.79 -10.08
CA ALA A 106 -5.09 -12.60 -10.06
C ALA A 106 -5.28 -13.96 -10.79
N ASP A 107 -6.43 -14.60 -10.57
CA ASP A 107 -6.76 -15.88 -11.23
C ASP A 107 -6.93 -15.71 -12.75
N GLN A 108 -7.69 -14.67 -13.18
CA GLN A 108 -7.88 -14.38 -14.60
C GLN A 108 -6.55 -14.13 -15.32
N GLU A 109 -5.64 -13.39 -14.66
CA GLU A 109 -4.35 -13.06 -15.24
C GLU A 109 -3.28 -14.13 -14.97
N GLN A 110 -3.62 -15.23 -14.31
CA GLN A 110 -2.72 -16.34 -13.96
C GLN A 110 -1.46 -15.86 -13.24
N VAL A 111 -1.65 -14.95 -12.29
CA VAL A 111 -0.55 -14.33 -11.55
C VAL A 111 0.08 -15.31 -10.57
N ASN A 112 1.39 -15.31 -10.46
CA ASN A 112 2.20 -16.25 -9.68
C ASN A 112 2.83 -15.64 -8.42
N PHE A 113 2.29 -14.50 -7.97
CA PHE A 113 2.67 -13.78 -6.75
C PHE A 113 1.43 -13.14 -6.10
N PRO A 114 1.44 -12.86 -4.77
CA PRO A 114 0.25 -12.36 -4.10
C PRO A 114 -0.10 -10.91 -4.46
N PHE A 115 -1.41 -10.64 -4.58
CA PHE A 115 -1.96 -9.29 -4.51
C PHE A 115 -2.49 -9.05 -3.12
N LEU A 116 -2.22 -7.86 -2.56
CA LEU A 116 -2.68 -7.43 -1.24
C LEU A 116 -3.90 -6.53 -1.39
N SER A 117 -4.89 -6.71 -0.52
CA SER A 117 -6.13 -5.96 -0.54
C SER A 117 -6.25 -5.06 0.69
N ASP A 118 -6.49 -3.76 0.46
CA ASP A 118 -6.67 -2.74 1.49
C ASP A 118 -8.00 -1.98 1.29
N PRO A 119 -9.16 -2.66 1.39
CA PRO A 119 -10.47 -2.03 1.14
C PRO A 119 -10.77 -0.90 2.13
N ASP A 120 -10.22 -0.96 3.34
CA ASP A 120 -10.36 0.06 4.37
C ASP A 120 -9.42 1.25 4.15
N LYS A 121 -8.50 1.16 3.17
CA LYS A 121 -7.55 2.21 2.76
C LYS A 121 -6.58 2.66 3.85
N VAL A 122 -6.38 1.86 4.89
CA VAL A 122 -5.50 2.20 6.02
C VAL A 122 -4.03 2.20 5.59
N ALA A 123 -3.59 1.14 4.94
CA ALA A 123 -2.22 1.05 4.44
C ALA A 123 -2.00 2.03 3.28
N ALA A 124 -2.94 2.16 2.35
CA ALA A 124 -2.86 3.09 1.23
C ALA A 124 -2.72 4.55 1.68
N ALA A 125 -3.44 4.94 2.75
CA ALA A 125 -3.31 6.26 3.36
C ALA A 125 -1.93 6.45 4.00
N ALA A 126 -1.46 5.44 4.77
CA ALA A 126 -0.17 5.49 5.43
C ALA A 126 1.00 5.56 4.42
N TYR A 127 0.87 4.89 3.27
CA TYR A 127 1.85 4.96 2.17
C TYR A 127 1.71 6.24 1.33
N GLY A 128 0.72 7.09 1.61
CA GLY A 128 0.50 8.34 0.87
C GLY A 128 0.07 8.14 -0.59
N VAL A 129 -0.42 6.95 -0.94
CA VAL A 129 -0.83 6.64 -2.32
C VAL A 129 -2.26 7.05 -2.64
N LEU A 130 -3.03 7.51 -1.66
CA LEU A 130 -4.37 8.01 -1.91
C LEU A 130 -4.33 9.48 -2.33
N PRO A 131 -5.05 9.87 -3.39
CA PRO A 131 -5.25 11.27 -3.72
C PRO A 131 -6.11 11.98 -2.64
N PRO A 132 -6.05 13.32 -2.51
CA PRO A 132 -6.75 14.06 -1.46
C PRO A 132 -8.27 13.84 -1.42
N ASN A 133 -8.88 13.53 -2.55
CA ASN A 133 -10.32 13.23 -2.67
C ASN A 133 -10.64 11.75 -2.40
N GLY A 134 -9.67 10.95 -1.96
CA GLY A 134 -9.82 9.51 -1.83
C GLY A 134 -9.88 8.81 -3.20
N GLY A 135 -10.54 7.66 -3.26
CA GLY A 135 -10.68 6.90 -4.50
C GLY A 135 -9.67 5.76 -4.59
N PHE A 136 -9.03 5.64 -5.74
CA PHE A 136 -8.07 4.56 -6.02
C PHE A 136 -6.66 4.96 -5.66
N ALA A 137 -5.82 3.98 -5.34
CA ALA A 137 -4.41 4.20 -5.10
C ALA A 137 -3.71 4.75 -6.36
N GLN A 138 -2.72 5.60 -6.17
CA GLN A 138 -1.80 5.98 -7.23
C GLN A 138 -0.88 4.80 -7.58
N ARG A 139 -0.42 4.76 -8.82
CA ARG A 139 0.50 3.72 -9.31
C ARG A 139 1.92 4.07 -8.91
N TRP A 140 2.28 3.71 -7.67
CA TRP A 140 3.60 3.91 -7.10
C TRP A 140 4.15 2.60 -6.59
N THR A 141 5.45 2.36 -6.79
CA THR A 141 6.12 1.17 -6.27
C THR A 141 7.10 1.56 -5.19
N PHE A 142 6.96 0.93 -4.02
CA PHE A 142 7.86 1.12 -2.88
C PHE A 142 8.81 -0.06 -2.79
N TYR A 143 10.09 0.24 -2.66
CA TYR A 143 11.15 -0.72 -2.39
C TYR A 143 11.60 -0.53 -0.96
N ILE A 144 11.42 -1.54 -0.13
CA ILE A 144 11.71 -1.51 1.30
C ILE A 144 12.92 -2.40 1.55
N ALA A 145 13.95 -1.84 2.14
CA ALA A 145 15.19 -2.54 2.46
C ALA A 145 15.01 -3.52 3.63
N PRO A 146 15.94 -4.47 3.83
CA PRO A 146 15.90 -5.46 4.91
C PRO A 146 15.80 -4.88 6.34
N ASP A 147 16.20 -3.63 6.53
CA ASP A 147 16.09 -2.90 7.80
C ASP A 147 14.72 -2.24 8.02
N GLY A 148 13.78 -2.39 7.06
CA GLY A 148 12.44 -1.82 7.09
C GLY A 148 12.35 -0.38 6.64
N LYS A 149 13.42 0.20 6.09
CA LYS A 149 13.42 1.55 5.53
C LYS A 149 13.09 1.56 4.05
N ILE A 150 12.47 2.64 3.60
CA ILE A 150 12.21 2.88 2.18
C ILE A 150 13.54 3.13 1.47
N ALA A 151 13.94 2.21 0.60
CA ALA A 151 15.14 2.34 -0.21
C ALA A 151 14.90 3.12 -1.50
N TYR A 152 13.69 3.02 -2.06
CA TYR A 152 13.31 3.76 -3.27
C TYR A 152 11.78 3.84 -3.40
N ILE A 153 11.30 4.90 -4.03
CA ILE A 153 9.88 5.09 -4.39
C ILE A 153 9.84 5.40 -5.88
N ASP A 154 9.22 4.51 -6.65
CA ASP A 154 8.95 4.74 -8.06
C ASP A 154 7.56 5.37 -8.24
N LYS A 155 7.53 6.64 -8.61
CA LYS A 155 6.31 7.38 -8.94
C LYS A 155 6.10 7.51 -10.45
N ALA A 156 7.04 7.00 -11.24
CA ALA A 156 7.08 7.15 -12.69
C ALA A 156 6.61 5.90 -13.46
N VAL A 157 6.07 4.89 -12.80
CA VAL A 157 5.65 3.61 -13.41
C VAL A 157 4.79 3.79 -14.66
N ASN A 158 3.89 4.78 -14.67
CA ASN A 158 3.09 5.09 -15.85
C ASN A 158 3.91 5.71 -17.00
N ALA A 159 4.87 6.58 -16.67
CA ALA A 159 5.72 7.26 -17.65
C ALA A 159 6.75 6.31 -18.26
N ASP A 160 7.31 5.40 -17.45
CA ASP A 160 8.30 4.41 -17.89
C ASP A 160 7.68 3.25 -18.68
N GLY A 161 6.35 3.15 -18.65
CA GLY A 161 5.56 2.12 -19.32
C GLY A 161 5.30 0.90 -18.46
N VAL A 162 4.04 0.67 -18.17
CA VAL A 162 3.59 -0.46 -17.32
C VAL A 162 4.00 -1.83 -17.85
N ASP A 163 4.21 -1.96 -19.16
CA ASP A 163 4.67 -3.19 -19.81
C ASP A 163 6.12 -3.55 -19.46
N LYS A 164 6.87 -2.60 -18.89
CA LYS A 164 8.26 -2.80 -18.42
C LYS A 164 8.34 -2.99 -16.91
N ALA A 165 7.22 -3.01 -16.19
CA ALA A 165 7.20 -3.02 -14.74
C ALA A 165 8.07 -4.12 -14.13
N GLY A 166 8.00 -5.35 -14.65
CA GLY A 166 8.82 -6.46 -14.16
C GLY A 166 10.32 -6.27 -14.40
N ALA A 167 10.72 -5.82 -15.60
CA ALA A 167 12.11 -5.54 -15.91
C ALA A 167 12.66 -4.37 -15.08
N ASN A 168 11.88 -3.31 -14.92
CA ASN A 168 12.25 -2.15 -14.10
C ASN A 168 12.39 -2.56 -12.63
N LEU A 169 11.51 -3.44 -12.12
CA LEU A 169 11.59 -3.97 -10.76
C LEU A 169 12.89 -4.75 -10.55
N ALA A 170 13.24 -5.66 -11.46
CA ALA A 170 14.49 -6.42 -11.39
C ALA A 170 15.73 -5.51 -11.45
N ALA A 171 15.77 -4.58 -12.39
CA ALA A 171 16.87 -3.62 -12.52
C ALA A 171 17.02 -2.74 -11.26
N ARG A 172 15.92 -2.32 -10.68
CA ARG A 172 15.92 -1.52 -9.45
C ARG A 172 16.44 -2.32 -8.27
N LEU A 173 15.99 -3.57 -8.09
CA LEU A 173 16.50 -4.46 -7.04
C LEU A 173 18.00 -4.67 -7.15
N GLU A 174 18.52 -4.84 -8.36
CA GLU A 174 19.96 -4.98 -8.61
C GLU A 174 20.71 -3.69 -8.23
N ALA A 175 20.22 -2.52 -8.66
CA ALA A 175 20.80 -1.22 -8.33
C ALA A 175 20.78 -0.92 -6.82
N LEU A 176 19.81 -1.45 -6.07
CA LEU A 176 19.69 -1.32 -4.61
C LEU A 176 20.54 -2.36 -3.86
N GLY A 177 21.24 -3.25 -4.56
CA GLY A 177 22.08 -4.27 -3.95
C GLY A 177 21.29 -5.42 -3.31
N ALA A 178 20.08 -5.71 -3.81
CA ALA A 178 19.33 -6.87 -3.36
C ALA A 178 20.13 -8.16 -3.64
N LYS A 179 20.29 -9.00 -2.60
CA LYS A 179 21.06 -10.24 -2.72
C LYS A 179 20.38 -11.20 -3.69
N LYS A 180 21.16 -11.79 -4.58
CA LYS A 180 20.73 -12.96 -5.37
C LYS A 180 20.74 -14.20 -4.46
N LYS A 181 19.80 -15.13 -4.74
CA LYS A 181 19.76 -16.44 -4.07
C LYS A 181 20.82 -17.37 -4.62
#